data_1de3b32ef2db4243017d8d2417abc97d
#
_entry.id   1de3b32ef2db4243017d8d2417abc97d
#
_cell.length_a   1.000
_cell.length_b   1.000
_cell.length_c   1.000
_cell.angle_alpha   90.00
_cell.angle_beta   90.00
_cell.angle_gamma   90.00
#
_symmetry.space_group_name_H-M   'P 1'
#
loop_
_entity.id
_entity.type
_entity.pdbx_description
1 polymer ?
#
loop_
_entity_poly.entity_id
_entity_poly.type
_entity_poly.pdbx_seq_one_letter_code
_entity_poly.pdbx_strand_id
1 'polypeptide(L)'
;MITRIKGKLVASGVDWVELELTGVTLRIFVPENTVGDQNLIGDILSISTVFVIKDDSPILYGFKDIETRSVFESLIKVGGIGPKLALSILSKFDYNSLTLAVESGDVNALSQVPGVGKRTASRIMLELSGKLELQNDSDLESSEVEGIVQALTSLGYSNSEVFKVINSGKLSSLSTVEEKIRACLDILGSGR
;
A
#
# COMPACT_ATOMS: atom_id res chain seq x y z
N MET A 1 -10.15 16.78 -6.54
CA MET A 1 -9.92 15.32 -6.68
C MET A 1 -9.85 14.73 -5.27
N ILE A 2 -10.54 13.61 -5.01
CA ILE A 2 -10.55 12.96 -3.68
C ILE A 2 -9.48 11.87 -3.72
N THR A 3 -8.36 12.07 -3.00
CA THR A 3 -7.18 11.19 -3.05
C THR A 3 -7.05 10.28 -1.83
N ARG A 4 -7.73 10.63 -0.74
CA ARG A 4 -7.77 9.86 0.51
C ARG A 4 -9.04 10.17 1.28
N ILE A 5 -9.61 9.16 1.89
CA ILE A 5 -10.77 9.30 2.77
C ILE A 5 -10.43 8.64 4.10
N LYS A 6 -10.67 9.37 5.19
CA LYS A 6 -10.55 8.85 6.57
C LYS A 6 -11.90 8.95 7.23
N GLY A 7 -12.43 7.84 7.69
CA GLY A 7 -13.75 7.77 8.33
C GLY A 7 -13.93 6.50 9.13
N LYS A 8 -15.04 6.42 9.85
CA LYS A 8 -15.42 5.23 10.62
C LYS A 8 -16.04 4.19 9.69
N LEU A 9 -15.57 2.96 9.72
CA LEU A 9 -16.17 1.84 8.99
C LEU A 9 -17.53 1.49 9.60
N VAL A 10 -18.61 1.67 8.87
CA VAL A 10 -19.98 1.40 9.33
C VAL A 10 -20.60 0.17 8.67
N ALA A 11 -20.16 -0.17 7.45
CA ALA A 11 -20.56 -1.37 6.75
C ALA A 11 -19.50 -1.81 5.76
N SER A 12 -19.46 -3.10 5.44
CA SER A 12 -18.58 -3.67 4.41
C SER A 12 -19.27 -4.84 3.69
N GLY A 13 -18.90 -5.03 2.43
CA GLY A 13 -19.23 -6.19 1.62
C GLY A 13 -17.96 -6.83 1.10
N VAL A 14 -18.08 -7.70 0.10
CA VAL A 14 -16.95 -8.41 -0.50
C VAL A 14 -16.02 -7.45 -1.24
N ASP A 15 -16.57 -6.50 -1.98
CA ASP A 15 -15.86 -5.58 -2.88
C ASP A 15 -16.15 -4.10 -2.60
N TRP A 16 -16.67 -3.77 -1.42
CA TRP A 16 -16.97 -2.40 -1.02
C TRP A 16 -16.94 -2.19 0.48
N VAL A 17 -16.72 -0.95 0.89
CA VAL A 17 -16.83 -0.47 2.27
C VAL A 17 -17.66 0.81 2.32
N GLU A 18 -18.29 1.06 3.46
CA GLU A 18 -18.93 2.34 3.77
C GLU A 18 -18.20 3.02 4.92
N LEU A 19 -17.70 4.22 4.63
CA LEU A 19 -17.04 5.08 5.63
C LEU A 19 -17.96 6.23 5.99
N GLU A 20 -18.27 6.35 7.28
CA GLU A 20 -18.97 7.48 7.86
C GLU A 20 -17.97 8.59 8.15
N LEU A 21 -18.23 9.76 7.57
CA LEU A 21 -17.59 11.02 7.86
C LEU A 21 -18.58 11.92 8.61
N THR A 22 -18.16 13.12 8.98
CA THR A 22 -19.05 14.08 9.66
C THR A 22 -20.23 14.47 8.75
N GLY A 23 -21.35 13.76 8.93
CA GLY A 23 -22.62 14.02 8.23
C GLY A 23 -22.79 13.38 6.85
N VAL A 24 -21.85 12.58 6.38
CA VAL A 24 -21.93 11.86 5.10
C VAL A 24 -21.37 10.45 5.25
N THR A 25 -22.03 9.46 4.65
CA THR A 25 -21.49 8.12 4.48
C THR A 25 -21.18 7.88 3.01
N LEU A 26 -19.95 7.45 2.73
CA LEU A 26 -19.50 7.20 1.37
C LEU A 26 -19.27 5.71 1.14
N ARG A 27 -19.84 5.17 0.06
CA ARG A 27 -19.52 3.82 -0.41
C ARG A 27 -18.31 3.90 -1.32
N ILE A 28 -17.33 3.05 -1.05
CA ILE A 28 -16.05 2.97 -1.75
C ILE A 28 -15.87 1.53 -2.21
N PHE A 29 -15.67 1.30 -3.50
CA PHE A 29 -15.36 -0.01 -4.03
C PHE A 29 -13.88 -0.32 -3.82
N VAL A 30 -13.59 -1.52 -3.32
CA VAL A 30 -12.24 -1.94 -2.92
C VAL A 30 -11.94 -3.34 -3.47
N PRO A 31 -10.66 -3.72 -3.62
CA PRO A 31 -10.30 -5.12 -3.83
C PRO A 31 -10.79 -5.99 -2.66
N GLU A 32 -11.21 -7.23 -2.94
CA GLU A 32 -11.79 -8.15 -1.93
C GLU A 32 -10.88 -8.39 -0.72
N ASN A 33 -9.57 -8.28 -0.89
CA ASN A 33 -8.57 -8.45 0.17
C ASN A 33 -8.28 -7.18 0.98
N THR A 34 -8.95 -6.06 0.69
CA THR A 34 -8.67 -4.76 1.35
C THR A 34 -9.18 -4.74 2.79
N VAL A 35 -10.31 -5.40 3.07
CA VAL A 35 -10.90 -5.50 4.40
C VAL A 35 -11.09 -6.98 4.73
N GLY A 36 -10.00 -7.60 5.18
CA GLY A 36 -9.93 -9.04 5.43
C GLY A 36 -10.79 -9.55 6.60
N ASP A 37 -11.15 -8.70 7.56
CA ASP A 37 -11.91 -9.10 8.75
C ASP A 37 -13.13 -8.22 8.97
N GLN A 38 -14.30 -8.85 9.10
CA GLN A 38 -15.57 -8.18 9.48
C GLN A 38 -15.52 -7.55 10.88
N ASN A 39 -14.46 -7.80 11.65
CA ASN A 39 -14.27 -7.26 13.02
C ASN A 39 -13.83 -5.78 13.04
N LEU A 40 -13.57 -5.16 11.89
CA LEU A 40 -13.14 -3.75 11.80
C LEU A 40 -14.32 -2.75 11.77
N ILE A 41 -15.58 -3.23 11.83
CA ILE A 41 -16.74 -2.33 11.89
C ILE A 41 -16.67 -1.53 13.20
N GLY A 42 -16.69 -0.21 13.07
CA GLY A 42 -16.53 0.74 14.16
C GLY A 42 -15.16 1.39 14.23
N ASP A 43 -14.17 0.84 13.56
CA ASP A 43 -12.80 1.39 13.51
C ASP A 43 -12.67 2.54 12.52
N ILE A 44 -11.66 3.36 12.75
CA ILE A 44 -11.32 4.46 11.83
C ILE A 44 -10.35 3.91 10.79
N LEU A 45 -10.80 3.90 9.54
CA LEU A 45 -9.97 3.53 8.39
C LEU A 45 -9.53 4.77 7.61
N SER A 46 -8.32 4.68 7.03
CA SER A 46 -7.79 5.65 6.09
C SER A 46 -7.50 4.94 4.77
N ILE A 47 -8.23 5.27 3.72
CA ILE A 47 -8.20 4.60 2.43
C ILE A 47 -7.72 5.57 1.35
N SER A 48 -6.71 5.19 0.57
CA SER A 48 -6.26 5.91 -0.63
C SER A 48 -7.29 5.73 -1.73
N THR A 49 -7.75 6.81 -2.38
CA THR A 49 -8.90 6.74 -3.28
C THR A 49 -8.61 7.24 -4.69
N VAL A 50 -9.34 6.68 -5.65
CA VAL A 50 -9.47 7.18 -7.03
C VAL A 50 -10.94 7.51 -7.26
N PHE A 51 -11.20 8.73 -7.70
CA PHE A 51 -12.52 9.20 -8.06
C PHE A 51 -12.69 9.13 -9.58
N VAL A 52 -13.65 8.36 -10.04
CA VAL A 52 -13.96 8.17 -11.46
C VAL A 52 -15.39 8.61 -11.72
N ILE A 53 -15.60 9.36 -12.78
CA ILE A 53 -16.95 9.65 -13.29
C ILE A 53 -17.19 8.71 -14.46
N LYS A 54 -18.22 7.89 -14.34
CA LYS A 54 -18.65 6.97 -15.41
C LYS A 54 -20.15 7.09 -15.60
N ASP A 55 -20.59 7.31 -16.86
CA ASP A 55 -21.98 7.47 -17.22
C ASP A 55 -22.71 8.48 -16.31
N ASP A 56 -22.09 9.66 -16.13
CA ASP A 56 -22.54 10.76 -15.23
C ASP A 56 -22.65 10.37 -13.74
N SER A 57 -22.19 9.19 -13.36
CA SER A 57 -22.19 8.74 -11.97
C SER A 57 -20.80 8.80 -11.36
N PRO A 58 -20.64 9.48 -10.21
CA PRO A 58 -19.41 9.48 -9.47
C PRO A 58 -19.20 8.14 -8.75
N ILE A 59 -18.03 7.55 -8.92
CA ILE A 59 -17.66 6.28 -8.29
C ILE A 59 -16.32 6.47 -7.57
N LEU A 60 -16.24 6.00 -6.32
CA LEU A 60 -15.01 5.95 -5.54
C LEU A 60 -14.46 4.53 -5.52
N TYR A 61 -13.18 4.42 -5.86
CA TYR A 61 -12.38 3.20 -5.69
C TYR A 61 -11.35 3.43 -4.59
N GLY A 62 -11.13 2.46 -3.72
CA GLY A 62 -10.29 2.59 -2.54
C GLY A 62 -9.25 1.48 -2.45
N PHE A 63 -8.09 1.84 -1.89
CA PHE A 63 -6.91 0.97 -1.75
C PHE A 63 -6.25 1.25 -0.41
N LYS A 64 -5.66 0.23 0.20
CA LYS A 64 -5.02 0.40 1.51
C LYS A 64 -3.76 1.26 1.47
N ASP A 65 -3.05 1.29 0.34
CA ASP A 65 -1.83 2.06 0.15
C ASP A 65 -1.85 2.86 -1.17
N ILE A 66 -0.85 3.73 -1.34
CA ILE A 66 -0.72 4.60 -2.51
C ILE A 66 -0.24 3.80 -3.72
N GLU A 67 0.58 2.80 -3.49
CA GLU A 67 1.19 1.94 -4.48
C GLU A 67 0.12 1.13 -5.21
N THR A 68 -0.73 0.43 -4.47
CA THR A 68 -1.89 -0.32 -5.03
C THR A 68 -2.83 0.62 -5.79
N ARG A 69 -3.05 1.84 -5.29
CA ARG A 69 -3.82 2.87 -6.00
C ARG A 69 -3.17 3.24 -7.33
N SER A 70 -1.84 3.43 -7.36
CA SER A 70 -1.09 3.78 -8.57
C SER A 70 -1.16 2.66 -9.63
N VAL A 71 -1.09 1.40 -9.17
CA VAL A 71 -1.30 0.23 -10.04
C VAL A 71 -2.70 0.24 -10.65
N PHE A 72 -3.73 0.49 -9.85
CA PHE A 72 -5.11 0.59 -10.37
C PHE A 72 -5.21 1.68 -11.45
N GLU A 73 -4.65 2.87 -11.20
CA GLU A 73 -4.63 3.97 -12.17
C GLU A 73 -3.91 3.59 -13.47
N SER A 74 -2.88 2.75 -13.39
CA SER A 74 -2.17 2.22 -14.57
C SER A 74 -2.99 1.15 -15.28
N LEU A 75 -3.61 0.23 -14.54
CA LEU A 75 -4.44 -0.83 -15.10
C LEU A 75 -5.62 -0.30 -15.91
N ILE A 76 -6.34 0.70 -15.40
CA ILE A 76 -7.49 1.27 -16.11
C ILE A 76 -7.14 2.04 -17.39
N LYS A 77 -5.85 2.37 -17.61
CA LYS A 77 -5.34 2.95 -18.86
C LYS A 77 -5.10 1.88 -19.95
N VAL A 78 -5.01 0.60 -19.54
CA VAL A 78 -4.83 -0.49 -20.50
C VAL A 78 -6.11 -0.73 -21.28
N GLY A 79 -6.04 -0.70 -22.59
CA GLY A 79 -7.22 -0.94 -23.44
C GLY A 79 -7.88 -2.30 -23.16
N GLY A 80 -9.15 -2.28 -22.80
CA GLY A 80 -9.95 -3.45 -22.45
C GLY A 80 -9.98 -3.76 -20.95
N ILE A 81 -9.35 -2.95 -20.10
CA ILE A 81 -9.44 -3.08 -18.64
C ILE A 81 -10.27 -1.92 -18.09
N GLY A 82 -11.47 -2.26 -17.62
CA GLY A 82 -12.29 -1.34 -16.85
C GLY A 82 -12.02 -1.45 -15.34
N PRO A 83 -12.57 -0.51 -14.54
CA PRO A 83 -12.35 -0.50 -13.10
C PRO A 83 -12.68 -1.82 -12.37
N LYS A 84 -13.77 -2.48 -12.76
CA LYS A 84 -14.15 -3.80 -12.16
C LYS A 84 -13.09 -4.86 -12.39
N LEU A 85 -12.54 -4.95 -13.61
CA LEU A 85 -11.51 -5.92 -13.93
C LEU A 85 -10.19 -5.57 -13.22
N ALA A 86 -9.87 -4.30 -13.12
CA ALA A 86 -8.70 -3.83 -12.35
C ALA A 86 -8.83 -4.21 -10.87
N LEU A 87 -10.00 -4.05 -10.24
CA LEU A 87 -10.24 -4.52 -8.87
C LEU A 87 -10.08 -6.03 -8.75
N SER A 88 -10.62 -6.82 -9.69
CA SER A 88 -10.48 -8.29 -9.69
C SER A 88 -9.02 -8.73 -9.79
N ILE A 89 -8.19 -8.01 -10.55
CA ILE A 89 -6.74 -8.26 -10.62
C ILE A 89 -6.11 -8.00 -9.25
N LEU A 90 -6.40 -6.84 -8.65
CA LEU A 90 -5.86 -6.43 -7.34
C LEU A 90 -6.45 -7.21 -6.16
N SER A 91 -7.57 -7.90 -6.33
CA SER A 91 -8.09 -8.87 -5.36
C SER A 91 -7.29 -10.18 -5.36
N LYS A 92 -6.76 -10.57 -6.53
CA LYS A 92 -6.00 -11.81 -6.70
C LYS A 92 -4.50 -11.62 -6.46
N PHE A 93 -3.98 -10.47 -6.80
CA PHE A 93 -2.58 -10.11 -6.66
C PHE A 93 -2.45 -8.92 -5.71
N ASP A 94 -1.67 -9.07 -4.65
CA ASP A 94 -1.15 -7.93 -3.92
C ASP A 94 -0.06 -7.21 -4.75
N TYR A 95 0.42 -6.08 -4.27
CA TYR A 95 1.41 -5.29 -4.99
C TYR A 95 2.68 -6.09 -5.33
N ASN A 96 3.24 -6.82 -4.36
CA ASN A 96 4.48 -7.56 -4.53
C ASN A 96 4.32 -8.76 -5.48
N SER A 97 3.25 -9.54 -5.34
CA SER A 97 2.99 -10.69 -6.23
C SER A 97 2.70 -10.25 -7.66
N LEU A 98 2.05 -9.09 -7.83
CA LEU A 98 1.86 -8.51 -9.16
C LEU A 98 3.19 -8.04 -9.77
N THR A 99 4.04 -7.39 -8.98
CA THR A 99 5.37 -6.95 -9.40
C THR A 99 6.22 -8.14 -9.86
N LEU A 100 6.27 -9.21 -9.05
CA LEU A 100 6.98 -10.45 -9.41
C LEU A 100 6.44 -11.08 -10.70
N ALA A 101 5.11 -11.12 -10.87
CA ALA A 101 4.50 -11.64 -12.09
C ALA A 101 4.88 -10.80 -13.33
N VAL A 102 4.93 -9.48 -13.18
CA VAL A 102 5.33 -8.56 -14.26
C VAL A 102 6.80 -8.70 -14.59
N GLU A 103 7.69 -8.72 -13.60
CA GLU A 103 9.15 -8.86 -13.79
C GLU A 103 9.53 -10.21 -14.40
N SER A 104 8.87 -11.29 -13.96
CA SER A 104 9.10 -12.64 -14.52
C SER A 104 8.43 -12.86 -15.88
N GLY A 105 7.59 -11.93 -16.34
CA GLY A 105 6.85 -12.07 -17.58
C GLY A 105 5.79 -13.18 -17.55
N ASP A 106 5.26 -13.53 -16.37
CA ASP A 106 4.30 -14.63 -16.22
C ASP A 106 2.89 -14.24 -16.68
N VAL A 107 2.70 -14.24 -18.01
CA VAL A 107 1.41 -14.01 -18.66
C VAL A 107 0.35 -15.02 -18.20
N ASN A 108 0.76 -16.25 -17.84
CA ASN A 108 -0.18 -17.29 -17.44
C ASN A 108 -0.77 -16.97 -16.06
N ALA A 109 0.00 -16.47 -15.11
CA ALA A 109 -0.50 -16.06 -13.80
C ALA A 109 -1.61 -15.01 -13.93
N LEU A 110 -1.39 -13.96 -14.73
CA LEU A 110 -2.41 -12.92 -14.97
C LEU A 110 -3.63 -13.47 -15.72
N SER A 111 -3.42 -14.39 -16.65
CA SER A 111 -4.53 -15.00 -17.41
C SER A 111 -5.45 -15.88 -16.58
N GLN A 112 -5.09 -16.20 -15.33
CA GLN A 112 -5.96 -16.92 -14.38
C GLN A 112 -7.04 -16.01 -13.76
N VAL A 113 -6.92 -14.69 -13.90
CA VAL A 113 -7.96 -13.75 -13.44
C VAL A 113 -9.14 -13.83 -14.40
N PRO A 114 -10.37 -14.08 -13.94
CA PRO A 114 -11.55 -14.09 -14.79
C PRO A 114 -11.68 -12.78 -15.57
N GLY A 115 -11.81 -12.88 -16.89
CA GLY A 115 -11.87 -11.71 -17.77
C GLY A 115 -10.51 -11.22 -18.31
N VAL A 116 -9.40 -11.80 -17.87
CA VAL A 116 -8.04 -11.50 -18.39
C VAL A 116 -7.62 -12.61 -19.33
N GLY A 117 -7.70 -12.37 -20.63
CA GLY A 117 -7.13 -13.29 -21.64
C GLY A 117 -5.63 -13.04 -21.84
N LYS A 118 -4.93 -13.99 -22.49
CA LYS A 118 -3.46 -13.86 -22.78
C LYS A 118 -3.08 -12.54 -23.42
N ARG A 119 -3.91 -12.03 -24.36
CA ARG A 119 -3.67 -10.75 -25.04
C ARG A 119 -3.76 -9.56 -24.08
N THR A 120 -4.73 -9.58 -23.16
CA THR A 120 -4.89 -8.56 -22.13
C THR A 120 -3.76 -8.65 -21.11
N ALA A 121 -3.40 -9.86 -20.68
CA ALA A 121 -2.26 -10.10 -19.78
C ALA A 121 -0.96 -9.56 -20.36
N SER A 122 -0.66 -9.80 -21.63
CA SER A 122 0.54 -9.25 -22.29
C SER A 122 0.53 -7.71 -22.34
N ARG A 123 -0.63 -7.09 -22.51
CA ARG A 123 -0.75 -5.61 -22.46
C ARG A 123 -0.54 -5.07 -21.04
N ILE A 124 -1.05 -5.77 -20.01
CA ILE A 124 -0.79 -5.41 -18.61
C ILE A 124 0.71 -5.44 -18.33
N MET A 125 1.40 -6.52 -18.75
CA MET A 125 2.84 -6.65 -18.59
C MET A 125 3.60 -5.47 -19.18
N LEU A 126 3.26 -5.08 -20.41
CA LEU A 126 3.87 -3.94 -21.09
C LEU A 126 3.62 -2.61 -20.37
N GLU A 127 2.38 -2.38 -19.91
CA GLU A 127 2.01 -1.14 -19.24
C GLU A 127 2.67 -1.00 -17.86
N LEU A 128 2.79 -2.10 -17.12
CA LEU A 128 3.34 -2.11 -15.77
C LEU A 128 4.86 -2.32 -15.75
N SER A 129 5.46 -2.81 -16.83
CA SER A 129 6.91 -2.99 -16.94
C SER A 129 7.66 -1.67 -16.69
N GLY A 130 8.61 -1.70 -15.76
CA GLY A 130 9.39 -0.54 -15.34
C GLY A 130 8.65 0.51 -14.53
N LYS A 131 7.40 0.23 -14.13
CA LYS A 131 6.60 1.10 -13.26
C LYS A 131 6.40 0.53 -11.86
N LEU A 132 6.65 -0.76 -11.69
CA LEU A 132 6.55 -1.46 -10.43
C LEU A 132 7.97 -1.77 -9.94
N GLU A 133 8.22 -1.48 -8.67
CA GLU A 133 9.43 -1.88 -7.96
C GLU A 133 9.02 -2.79 -6.82
N LEU A 134 9.75 -3.89 -6.60
CA LEU A 134 9.50 -4.76 -5.46
C LEU A 134 9.64 -3.93 -4.18
N GLN A 135 8.56 -3.84 -3.43
CA GLN A 135 8.64 -3.39 -2.05
C GLN A 135 9.32 -4.53 -1.26
N ASN A 136 10.60 -4.36 -1.00
CA ASN A 136 11.24 -5.20 -0.01
C ASN A 136 10.64 -4.82 1.35
N ASP A 137 10.31 -5.80 2.20
CA ASP A 137 9.99 -5.52 3.62
C ASP A 137 11.13 -4.73 4.30
N SER A 138 12.35 -4.80 3.72
CA SER A 138 13.49 -3.94 4.03
C SER A 138 13.27 -2.45 3.72
N ASP A 139 12.31 -2.05 2.85
CA ASP A 139 12.09 -0.64 2.55
C ASP A 139 11.24 0.05 3.62
N LEU A 140 10.37 -0.68 4.33
CA LEU A 140 9.75 -0.18 5.56
C LEU A 140 10.78 -0.08 6.68
N GLU A 141 11.63 -1.09 6.84
CA GLU A 141 12.78 -1.04 7.77
C GLU A 141 13.80 0.02 7.34
N SER A 142 14.10 0.18 6.05
CA SER A 142 15.02 1.21 5.57
C SER A 142 14.45 2.62 5.72
N SER A 143 13.15 2.85 5.49
CA SER A 143 12.53 4.17 5.71
C SER A 143 12.44 4.51 7.22
N GLU A 144 12.20 3.52 8.08
CA GLU A 144 12.28 3.67 9.53
C GLU A 144 13.72 3.94 9.99
N VAL A 145 14.68 3.16 9.48
CA VAL A 145 16.11 3.33 9.75
C VAL A 145 16.58 4.70 9.26
N GLU A 146 16.17 5.12 8.07
CA GLU A 146 16.52 6.44 7.53
C GLU A 146 15.94 7.57 8.38
N GLY A 147 14.70 7.45 8.84
CA GLY A 147 14.05 8.37 9.79
C GLY A 147 14.79 8.43 11.14
N ILE A 148 15.22 7.28 11.69
CA ILE A 148 16.00 7.19 12.92
C ILE A 148 17.38 7.85 12.73
N VAL A 149 18.06 7.55 11.62
CA VAL A 149 19.37 8.14 11.29
C VAL A 149 19.26 9.65 11.16
N GLN A 150 18.26 10.15 10.43
CA GLN A 150 18.04 11.58 10.24
C GLN A 150 17.72 12.30 11.56
N ALA A 151 16.90 11.71 12.43
CA ALA A 151 16.58 12.25 13.74
C ALA A 151 17.85 12.35 14.63
N LEU A 152 18.64 11.27 14.72
CA LEU A 152 19.81 11.21 15.58
C LEU A 152 20.98 12.08 15.05
N THR A 153 21.14 12.18 13.74
CA THR A 153 22.14 13.09 13.14
C THR A 153 21.79 14.55 13.34
N SER A 154 20.50 14.91 13.34
CA SER A 154 20.04 16.26 13.69
C SER A 154 20.36 16.64 15.15
N LEU A 155 20.49 15.63 16.03
CA LEU A 155 20.91 15.78 17.43
C LEU A 155 22.44 15.77 17.63
N GLY A 156 23.21 15.68 16.53
CA GLY A 156 24.66 15.79 16.54
C GLY A 156 25.44 14.47 16.63
N TYR A 157 24.77 13.32 16.50
CA TYR A 157 25.44 12.02 16.42
C TYR A 157 25.93 11.74 14.99
N SER A 158 27.07 11.08 14.86
CA SER A 158 27.60 10.70 13.56
C SER A 158 26.86 9.48 12.98
N ASN A 159 26.73 9.39 11.65
CA ASN A 159 26.13 8.24 10.98
C ASN A 159 26.76 6.91 11.42
N SER A 160 28.08 6.88 11.63
CA SER A 160 28.81 5.68 12.05
C SER A 160 28.43 5.20 13.46
N GLU A 161 28.15 6.11 14.38
CA GLU A 161 27.69 5.79 15.74
C GLU A 161 26.25 5.24 15.70
N VAL A 162 25.38 5.91 14.94
CA VAL A 162 23.98 5.51 14.80
C VAL A 162 23.87 4.11 14.17
N PHE A 163 24.56 3.84 13.06
CA PHE A 163 24.54 2.53 12.41
C PHE A 163 25.10 1.40 13.29
N LYS A 164 26.09 1.66 14.14
CA LYS A 164 26.59 0.67 15.12
C LYS A 164 25.51 0.25 16.10
N VAL A 165 24.69 1.19 16.57
CA VAL A 165 23.60 0.90 17.51
C VAL A 165 22.45 0.17 16.81
N ILE A 166 22.05 0.59 15.62
CA ILE A 166 20.98 -0.06 14.82
C ILE A 166 21.35 -1.52 14.54
N ASN A 167 22.58 -1.78 14.09
CA ASN A 167 23.07 -3.12 13.75
C ASN A 167 23.38 -3.99 14.97
N SER A 168 23.28 -3.48 16.20
CA SER A 168 23.53 -4.26 17.43
C SER A 168 22.43 -5.27 17.76
N GLY A 169 21.32 -5.32 17.00
CA GLY A 169 20.20 -6.22 17.20
C GLY A 169 19.31 -5.88 18.40
N LYS A 170 19.63 -4.84 19.17
CA LYS A 170 18.89 -4.46 20.38
C LYS A 170 17.55 -3.78 20.10
N LEU A 171 17.29 -3.40 18.85
CA LEU A 171 16.08 -2.67 18.43
C LEU A 171 15.00 -3.59 17.86
N SER A 172 15.30 -4.85 17.61
CA SER A 172 14.42 -5.81 16.92
C SER A 172 13.14 -6.16 17.72
N SER A 173 13.12 -5.88 19.03
CA SER A 173 11.97 -6.14 19.90
C SER A 173 11.04 -4.93 20.07
N LEU A 174 11.37 -3.79 19.48
CA LEU A 174 10.63 -2.54 19.63
C LEU A 174 9.72 -2.30 18.43
N SER A 175 8.46 -1.92 18.71
CA SER A 175 7.43 -1.84 17.68
C SER A 175 7.24 -0.46 17.08
N THR A 176 7.72 0.62 17.75
CA THR A 176 7.54 1.98 17.28
C THR A 176 8.86 2.71 17.02
N VAL A 177 8.87 3.60 16.02
CA VAL A 177 10.03 4.44 15.68
C VAL A 177 10.48 5.27 16.89
N GLU A 178 9.54 5.76 17.69
CA GLU A 178 9.82 6.56 18.88
C GLU A 178 10.56 5.74 19.95
N GLU A 179 10.15 4.48 20.18
CA GLU A 179 10.83 3.57 21.10
C GLU A 179 12.24 3.25 20.62
N LYS A 180 12.42 3.03 19.30
CA LYS A 180 13.71 2.76 18.68
C LYS A 180 14.66 3.98 18.82
N ILE A 181 14.16 5.20 18.58
CA ILE A 181 14.95 6.44 18.76
C ILE A 181 15.37 6.60 20.23
N ARG A 182 14.45 6.41 21.18
CA ARG A 182 14.74 6.51 22.61
C ARG A 182 15.79 5.50 23.05
N ALA A 183 15.66 4.24 22.62
CA ALA A 183 16.65 3.19 22.90
C ALA A 183 18.05 3.52 22.30
N CYS A 184 18.09 4.09 21.10
CA CYS A 184 19.34 4.56 20.51
C CYS A 184 19.98 5.67 21.33
N LEU A 185 19.20 6.65 21.82
CA LEU A 185 19.69 7.75 22.64
C LEU A 185 20.24 7.24 23.98
N ASP A 186 19.58 6.28 24.61
CA ASP A 186 20.04 5.67 25.87
C ASP A 186 21.39 4.96 25.69
N ILE A 187 21.56 4.22 24.58
CA ILE A 187 22.80 3.51 24.28
C ILE A 187 23.93 4.49 23.94
N LEU A 188 23.65 5.50 23.09
CA LEU A 188 24.61 6.51 22.66
C LEU A 188 25.00 7.48 23.81
N GLY A 189 24.04 7.77 24.69
CA GLY A 189 24.25 8.62 25.87
C GLY A 189 25.05 7.92 26.99
N SER A 190 24.93 6.59 27.11
CA SER A 190 25.67 5.80 28.12
C SER A 190 27.14 5.56 27.76
N GLY A 191 27.56 5.92 26.57
CA GLY A 191 28.92 5.75 26.05
C GLY A 191 29.81 7.02 26.10
N ARG A 192 29.31 8.09 26.74
CA ARG A 192 30.07 9.34 26.94
C ARG A 192 30.53 9.53 28.36
#